data_0298ec82fb23e4fcce24bcc5c3319563
#
_entry.id   0298ec82fb23e4fcce24bcc5c3319563
#
_cell.length_a   1.000
_cell.length_b   1.000
_cell.length_c   1.000
_cell.angle_alpha   90.00
_cell.angle_beta   90.00
_cell.angle_gamma   90.00
#
_symmetry.space_group_name_H-M   'P 1'
#
loop_
_entity.id
_entity.type
_entity.pdbx_description
1 polymer ?
#
loop_
_entity_poly.entity_id
_entity_poly.type
_entity_poly.pdbx_seq_one_letter_code
_entity_poly.pdbx_strand_id
1 'polypeptide(L)'
;MWHLTRVICITGGKGGIGKTTLVSNLGTALVDLGCNVLAVDSNLTTPNLGIHLGIPLYPKTLHDVLKGKANIAEAIYRHPSGLRVIPAGLSLDDLKGTDPRDLPTALLDVLGIVDIMLLDASAGLGREALAALEAADELLVLTTPDLPSVTDALKTAKLAQQVGTKPIGIVVNRILGRPHEMTRQEICGMLDQPIISEIPEDWNVAASIAARTPIVHYRPNSPASRAIKRLAARIAGVEVKESWWRRLFL
;
A
#
# COMPACT_ATOMS: atom_id res chain seq x y z
N MET A 1 -22.50 13.67 -8.11
CA MET A 1 -22.47 12.35 -7.46
C MET A 1 -21.28 12.36 -6.53
N TRP A 2 -21.48 12.35 -5.23
CA TRP A 2 -20.39 12.35 -4.26
C TRP A 2 -19.73 10.98 -4.33
N HIS A 3 -18.52 10.88 -4.88
CA HIS A 3 -17.75 9.67 -4.82
C HIS A 3 -17.20 9.51 -3.41
N LEU A 4 -17.65 8.47 -2.71
CA LEU A 4 -17.06 8.08 -1.42
C LEU A 4 -15.63 7.62 -1.71
N THR A 5 -14.64 8.24 -1.05
CA THR A 5 -13.25 7.77 -1.08
C THR A 5 -13.18 6.37 -0.47
N ARG A 6 -12.57 5.42 -1.16
CA ARG A 6 -12.24 4.10 -0.59
C ARG A 6 -10.89 4.19 0.11
N VAL A 7 -10.86 3.94 1.40
CA VAL A 7 -9.61 3.92 2.17
C VAL A 7 -9.15 2.48 2.35
N ILE A 8 -8.02 2.13 1.71
CA ILE A 8 -7.48 0.78 1.70
C ILE A 8 -6.16 0.76 2.48
N CYS A 9 -6.14 0.09 3.62
CA CYS A 9 -4.92 -0.19 4.35
C CYS A 9 -4.17 -1.36 3.69
N ILE A 10 -2.88 -1.20 3.46
CA ILE A 10 -2.00 -2.27 2.98
C ILE A 10 -1.05 -2.63 4.10
N THR A 11 -1.27 -3.78 4.72
CA THR A 11 -0.41 -4.26 5.79
C THR A 11 -0.30 -5.78 5.81
N GLY A 12 0.62 -6.26 6.60
CA GLY A 12 0.87 -7.65 6.90
C GLY A 12 1.78 -7.71 8.12
N GLY A 13 1.75 -8.81 8.84
CA GLY A 13 2.36 -8.91 10.17
C GLY A 13 3.87 -8.75 10.22
N LYS A 14 4.60 -8.84 9.08
CA LYS A 14 6.07 -8.88 9.05
C LYS A 14 6.68 -7.70 8.32
N GLY A 15 7.87 -7.27 8.76
CA GLY A 15 8.70 -6.30 8.04
C GLY A 15 9.32 -6.90 6.77
N GLY A 16 9.59 -6.07 5.75
CA GLY A 16 10.32 -6.50 4.54
C GLY A 16 9.51 -7.29 3.51
N ILE A 17 8.22 -7.52 3.69
CA ILE A 17 7.36 -8.24 2.74
C ILE A 17 6.97 -7.43 1.51
N GLY A 18 7.33 -6.13 1.44
CA GLY A 18 7.11 -5.26 0.28
C GLY A 18 5.88 -4.36 0.36
N LYS A 19 5.40 -3.98 1.54
CA LYS A 19 4.24 -3.08 1.72
C LYS A 19 4.41 -1.76 0.97
N THR A 20 5.43 -0.99 1.29
CA THR A 20 5.75 0.29 0.65
C THR A 20 5.94 0.15 -0.86
N THR A 21 6.60 -0.94 -1.29
CA THR A 21 6.75 -1.26 -2.71
C THR A 21 5.39 -1.48 -3.37
N LEU A 22 4.49 -2.21 -2.72
CA LEU A 22 3.15 -2.44 -3.25
C LEU A 22 2.35 -1.14 -3.28
N VAL A 23 2.35 -0.34 -2.20
CA VAL A 23 1.62 0.95 -2.14
C VAL A 23 2.06 1.90 -3.26
N SER A 24 3.36 2.13 -3.41
CA SER A 24 3.91 3.03 -4.45
C SER A 24 3.55 2.58 -5.87
N ASN A 25 3.63 1.30 -6.14
CA ASN A 25 3.40 0.73 -7.46
C ASN A 25 1.90 0.55 -7.78
N LEU A 26 1.11 0.09 -6.82
CA LEU A 26 -0.34 -0.03 -6.96
C LEU A 26 -0.97 1.36 -7.13
N GLY A 27 -0.55 2.33 -6.32
CA GLY A 27 -1.01 3.71 -6.44
C GLY A 27 -0.71 4.30 -7.82
N THR A 28 0.52 4.11 -8.33
CA THR A 28 0.90 4.53 -9.68
C THR A 28 0.07 3.83 -10.75
N ALA A 29 -0.11 2.51 -10.66
CA ALA A 29 -0.90 1.75 -11.63
C ALA A 29 -2.40 2.13 -11.61
N LEU A 30 -2.95 2.51 -10.46
CA LEU A 30 -4.32 3.03 -10.36
C LEU A 30 -4.45 4.42 -11.02
N VAL A 31 -3.43 5.28 -10.86
CA VAL A 31 -3.37 6.57 -11.59
C VAL A 31 -3.32 6.37 -13.09
N ASP A 32 -2.54 5.38 -13.58
CA ASP A 32 -2.49 5.03 -15.01
C ASP A 32 -3.85 4.57 -15.54
N LEU A 33 -4.73 4.06 -14.68
CA LEU A 33 -6.13 3.70 -15.00
C LEU A 33 -7.12 4.88 -14.90
N GLY A 34 -6.62 6.08 -14.57
CA GLY A 34 -7.43 7.30 -14.48
C GLY A 34 -8.04 7.58 -13.11
N CYS A 35 -7.69 6.80 -12.06
CA CYS A 35 -8.16 7.06 -10.70
C CYS A 35 -7.39 8.23 -10.07
N ASN A 36 -8.10 9.04 -9.26
CA ASN A 36 -7.46 9.97 -8.34
C ASN A 36 -7.00 9.22 -7.09
N VAL A 37 -5.69 9.08 -6.90
CA VAL A 37 -5.13 8.27 -5.81
C VAL A 37 -4.28 9.11 -4.87
N LEU A 38 -4.42 8.87 -3.57
CA LEU A 38 -3.57 9.40 -2.51
C LEU A 38 -2.91 8.22 -1.78
N ALA A 39 -1.58 8.20 -1.72
CA ALA A 39 -0.83 7.27 -0.88
C ALA A 39 -0.34 7.99 0.38
N VAL A 40 -0.57 7.40 1.54
CA VAL A 40 -0.20 7.98 2.85
C VAL A 40 0.80 7.05 3.53
N ASP A 41 1.96 7.59 3.90
CA ASP A 41 2.94 6.87 4.71
C ASP A 41 2.50 6.90 6.18
N SER A 42 1.75 5.89 6.61
CA SER A 42 1.28 5.74 7.99
C SER A 42 2.25 4.94 8.88
N ASN A 43 3.43 4.58 8.34
CA ASN A 43 4.53 4.01 9.10
C ASN A 43 5.38 5.14 9.70
N LEU A 44 4.95 5.68 10.81
CA LEU A 44 5.52 6.88 11.41
C LEU A 44 6.95 6.66 11.94
N THR A 45 7.23 5.50 12.49
CA THR A 45 8.55 5.20 13.08
C THR A 45 9.64 4.94 12.04
N THR A 46 9.30 4.25 10.94
CA THR A 46 10.26 3.89 9.88
C THR A 46 9.69 4.18 8.49
N PRO A 47 9.43 5.45 8.17
CA PRO A 47 8.81 5.84 6.92
C PRO A 47 9.72 5.56 5.72
N ASN A 48 9.13 5.08 4.63
CA ASN A 48 9.87 4.69 3.44
C ASN A 48 9.20 5.10 2.12
N LEU A 49 7.93 5.50 2.13
CA LEU A 49 7.17 5.78 0.90
C LEU A 49 7.80 6.92 0.10
N GLY A 50 8.19 8.00 0.77
CA GLY A 50 8.87 9.12 0.15
C GLY A 50 10.21 8.74 -0.47
N ILE A 51 10.98 7.86 0.19
CA ILE A 51 12.27 7.36 -0.30
C ILE A 51 12.06 6.52 -1.57
N HIS A 52 11.08 5.62 -1.59
CA HIS A 52 10.72 4.78 -2.74
C HIS A 52 10.32 5.61 -3.97
N LEU A 53 9.70 6.76 -3.74
CA LEU A 53 9.24 7.66 -4.79
C LEU A 53 10.25 8.77 -5.13
N GLY A 54 11.42 8.77 -4.48
CA GLY A 54 12.48 9.74 -4.79
C GLY A 54 12.22 11.16 -4.31
N ILE A 55 11.37 11.32 -3.32
CA ILE A 55 11.06 12.61 -2.71
C ILE A 55 11.55 12.59 -1.25
N PRO A 56 12.83 12.92 -1.00
CA PRO A 56 13.45 12.73 0.32
C PRO A 56 13.19 13.85 1.34
N LEU A 57 12.85 15.06 0.88
CA LEU A 57 12.67 16.23 1.73
C LEU A 57 11.33 16.90 1.46
N TYR A 58 10.49 16.91 2.46
CA TYR A 58 9.18 17.54 2.41
C TYR A 58 9.10 18.67 3.44
N PRO A 59 8.62 19.87 3.08
CA PRO A 59 8.41 20.97 4.03
C PRO A 59 7.37 20.63 5.10
N LYS A 60 6.36 19.83 4.75
CA LYS A 60 5.31 19.36 5.65
C LYS A 60 5.12 17.87 5.48
N THR A 61 4.87 17.18 6.59
CA THR A 61 4.77 15.73 6.65
C THR A 61 3.51 15.32 7.41
N LEU A 62 3.16 14.03 7.36
CA LEU A 62 2.09 13.51 8.19
C LEU A 62 2.32 13.79 9.68
N HIS A 63 3.57 13.77 10.14
CA HIS A 63 3.90 14.13 11.52
C HIS A 63 3.51 15.57 11.88
N ASP A 64 3.71 16.52 10.96
CA ASP A 64 3.31 17.92 11.20
C ASP A 64 1.78 18.03 11.28
N VAL A 65 1.07 17.26 10.46
CA VAL A 65 -0.40 17.22 10.50
C VAL A 65 -0.88 16.65 11.84
N LEU A 66 -0.35 15.49 12.26
CA LEU A 66 -0.73 14.85 13.53
C LEU A 66 -0.36 15.68 14.76
N LYS A 67 0.62 16.58 14.66
CA LYS A 67 0.98 17.57 15.71
C LYS A 67 0.16 18.85 15.64
N GLY A 68 -0.78 18.99 14.69
CA GLY A 68 -1.53 20.22 14.47
C GLY A 68 -0.70 21.40 13.94
N LYS A 69 0.51 21.14 13.38
CA LYS A 69 1.43 22.16 12.85
C LYS A 69 1.23 22.44 11.34
N ALA A 70 0.39 21.67 10.69
CA ALA A 70 0.05 21.83 9.28
C ALA A 70 -1.35 21.28 9.02
N ASN A 71 -2.04 21.85 8.03
CA ASN A 71 -3.22 21.23 7.46
C ASN A 71 -2.80 20.08 6.56
N ILE A 72 -3.64 19.04 6.46
CA ILE A 72 -3.31 17.86 5.66
C ILE A 72 -3.07 18.19 4.19
N ALA A 73 -3.78 19.18 3.63
CA ALA A 73 -3.60 19.64 2.25
C ALA A 73 -2.18 20.16 1.99
N GLU A 74 -1.51 20.75 2.99
CA GLU A 74 -0.13 21.25 2.89
C GLU A 74 0.89 20.11 2.83
N ALA A 75 0.52 18.91 3.29
CA ALA A 75 1.36 17.72 3.29
C ALA A 75 1.14 16.83 2.04
N ILE A 76 0.26 17.23 1.10
CA ILE A 76 0.02 16.48 -0.14
C ILE A 76 1.00 16.93 -1.21
N TYR A 77 1.81 15.99 -1.70
CA TYR A 77 2.74 16.20 -2.82
C TYR A 77 2.32 15.39 -4.03
N ARG A 78 2.57 15.92 -5.22
CA ARG A 78 2.31 15.21 -6.47
C ARG A 78 3.61 14.66 -7.03
N HIS A 79 3.71 13.35 -7.10
CA HIS A 79 4.81 12.66 -7.77
C HIS A 79 4.69 12.77 -9.30
N PRO A 80 5.80 12.73 -10.09
CA PRO A 80 5.77 12.77 -11.56
C PRO A 80 4.89 11.71 -12.22
N SER A 81 4.65 10.56 -11.56
CA SER A 81 3.68 9.55 -12.02
C SER A 81 2.21 9.98 -11.89
N GLY A 82 1.93 11.15 -11.35
CA GLY A 82 0.57 11.62 -11.06
C GLY A 82 0.03 11.20 -9.69
N LEU A 83 0.67 10.24 -9.01
CA LEU A 83 0.30 9.81 -7.66
C LEU A 83 0.44 10.96 -6.67
N ARG A 84 -0.59 11.21 -5.86
CA ARG A 84 -0.50 12.11 -4.71
C ARG A 84 0.03 11.35 -3.51
N VAL A 85 0.86 12.00 -2.70
CA VAL A 85 1.55 11.33 -1.58
C VAL A 85 1.53 12.25 -0.36
N ILE A 86 1.21 11.70 0.79
CA ILE A 86 1.49 12.30 2.10
C ILE A 86 2.64 11.51 2.71
N PRO A 87 3.86 12.07 2.76
CA PRO A 87 5.01 11.41 3.36
C PRO A 87 4.99 11.56 4.89
N ALA A 88 5.67 10.65 5.58
CA ALA A 88 6.01 10.85 6.98
C ALA A 88 7.43 11.42 7.13
N GLY A 89 7.70 12.09 8.24
CA GLY A 89 8.98 12.71 8.54
C GLY A 89 10.06 11.68 8.86
N LEU A 90 11.30 11.99 8.50
CA LEU A 90 12.45 11.08 8.63
C LEU A 90 13.28 11.31 9.90
N SER A 91 13.03 12.42 10.62
CA SER A 91 13.78 12.77 11.81
C SER A 91 13.22 12.08 13.06
N LEU A 92 14.10 11.70 13.98
CA LEU A 92 13.68 11.23 15.31
C LEU A 92 12.87 12.29 16.08
N ASP A 93 13.09 13.58 15.80
CA ASP A 93 12.30 14.67 16.39
C ASP A 93 10.87 14.71 15.84
N ASP A 94 10.63 14.12 14.67
CA ASP A 94 9.27 14.00 14.12
C ASP A 94 8.39 13.09 14.98
N LEU A 95 8.95 12.10 15.65
CA LEU A 95 8.22 11.19 16.54
C LEU A 95 7.75 11.86 17.83
N LYS A 96 8.44 12.92 18.29
CA LYS A 96 8.09 13.60 19.54
C LYS A 96 6.75 14.31 19.41
N GLY A 97 5.80 13.97 20.29
CA GLY A 97 4.47 14.58 20.30
C GLY A 97 3.55 14.14 19.17
N THR A 98 3.89 13.08 18.45
CA THR A 98 3.01 12.46 17.45
C THR A 98 2.24 11.30 18.10
N ASP A 99 0.92 11.33 18.02
CA ASP A 99 0.07 10.22 18.44
C ASP A 99 -0.54 9.54 17.19
N PRO A 100 -0.24 8.27 16.92
CA PRO A 100 -0.83 7.56 15.79
C PRO A 100 -2.37 7.51 15.83
N ARG A 101 -2.98 7.59 17.02
CA ARG A 101 -4.45 7.55 17.19
C ARG A 101 -5.16 8.74 16.55
N ASP A 102 -4.45 9.82 16.24
CA ASP A 102 -5.02 10.98 15.56
C ASP A 102 -5.14 10.76 14.03
N LEU A 103 -4.57 9.68 13.49
CA LEU A 103 -4.58 9.39 12.05
C LEU A 103 -5.99 9.33 11.45
N PRO A 104 -6.98 8.59 12.02
CA PRO A 104 -8.32 8.54 11.45
C PRO A 104 -8.94 9.93 11.32
N THR A 105 -8.82 10.77 12.35
CA THR A 105 -9.35 12.13 12.36
C THR A 105 -8.65 13.03 11.35
N ALA A 106 -7.31 12.94 11.24
CA ALA A 106 -6.53 13.73 10.30
C ALA A 106 -6.88 13.43 8.83
N LEU A 107 -7.30 12.20 8.50
CA LEU A 107 -7.66 11.83 7.14
C LEU A 107 -9.06 12.26 6.72
N LEU A 108 -9.93 12.71 7.64
CA LEU A 108 -11.31 13.13 7.31
C LEU A 108 -11.33 14.29 6.31
N ASP A 109 -10.39 15.21 6.38
CA ASP A 109 -10.35 16.41 5.54
C ASP A 109 -10.00 16.12 4.06
N VAL A 110 -9.55 14.89 3.76
CA VAL A 110 -9.23 14.47 2.38
C VAL A 110 -10.21 13.44 1.83
N LEU A 111 -11.22 13.04 2.61
CA LEU A 111 -12.31 12.21 2.11
C LEU A 111 -13.15 12.98 1.09
N GLY A 112 -13.54 12.32 0.01
CA GLY A 112 -14.28 12.93 -1.10
C GLY A 112 -13.43 13.69 -2.12
N ILE A 113 -12.11 13.90 -1.85
CA ILE A 113 -11.18 14.59 -2.76
C ILE A 113 -10.50 13.63 -3.73
N VAL A 114 -10.35 12.37 -3.33
CA VAL A 114 -9.73 11.29 -4.12
C VAL A 114 -10.66 10.10 -4.21
N ASP A 115 -10.48 9.28 -5.25
CA ASP A 115 -11.28 8.06 -5.42
C ASP A 115 -10.79 6.94 -4.47
N ILE A 116 -9.46 6.83 -4.35
CA ILE A 116 -8.80 5.78 -3.56
C ILE A 116 -7.70 6.39 -2.71
N MET A 117 -7.69 6.04 -1.42
CA MET A 117 -6.60 6.34 -0.50
C MET A 117 -5.92 5.02 -0.11
N LEU A 118 -4.59 4.93 -0.27
CA LEU A 118 -3.77 3.79 0.11
C LEU A 118 -2.95 4.13 1.34
N LEU A 119 -3.13 3.40 2.43
CA LEU A 119 -2.34 3.57 3.65
C LEU A 119 -1.19 2.56 3.66
N ASP A 120 0.05 3.05 3.63
CA ASP A 120 1.27 2.24 3.82
C ASP A 120 1.49 2.04 5.32
N ALA A 121 0.93 0.97 5.87
CA ALA A 121 0.96 0.77 7.30
C ALA A 121 2.25 0.11 7.79
N SER A 122 2.60 0.35 9.04
CA SER A 122 3.71 -0.30 9.73
C SER A 122 3.54 -1.82 9.80
N ALA A 123 4.62 -2.54 10.06
CA ALA A 123 4.57 -3.97 10.30
C ALA A 123 4.10 -4.29 11.72
N GLY A 124 3.54 -5.48 11.90
CA GLY A 124 3.12 -5.98 13.21
C GLY A 124 1.74 -5.50 13.64
N LEU A 125 1.49 -5.52 14.95
CA LEU A 125 0.20 -5.23 15.58
C LEU A 125 0.31 -4.06 16.57
N GLY A 126 1.31 -3.19 16.37
CA GLY A 126 1.55 -2.03 17.22
C GLY A 126 0.52 -0.91 17.01
N ARG A 127 0.67 0.18 17.80
CA ARG A 127 -0.26 1.32 17.76
C ARG A 127 -0.42 1.96 16.39
N GLU A 128 0.65 2.06 15.61
CA GLU A 128 0.61 2.63 14.25
C GLU A 128 -0.19 1.74 13.29
N ALA A 129 0.05 0.41 13.34
CA ALA A 129 -0.69 -0.54 12.52
C ALA A 129 -2.18 -0.54 12.88
N LEU A 130 -2.51 -0.46 14.17
CA LEU A 130 -3.89 -0.37 14.65
C LEU A 130 -4.55 0.92 14.16
N ALA A 131 -3.89 2.07 14.31
CA ALA A 131 -4.42 3.35 13.84
C ALA A 131 -4.65 3.38 12.33
N ALA A 132 -3.76 2.77 11.54
CA ALA A 132 -3.94 2.65 10.10
C ALA A 132 -5.12 1.73 9.73
N LEU A 133 -5.37 0.67 10.50
CA LEU A 133 -6.55 -0.19 10.33
C LEU A 133 -7.83 0.56 10.69
N GLU A 134 -7.87 1.26 11.83
CA GLU A 134 -9.03 2.06 12.26
C GLU A 134 -9.36 3.20 11.29
N ALA A 135 -8.35 3.72 10.58
CA ALA A 135 -8.53 4.77 9.56
C ALA A 135 -9.03 4.24 8.21
N ALA A 136 -9.10 2.92 8.02
CA ALA A 136 -9.39 2.31 6.72
C ALA A 136 -10.76 1.59 6.69
N ASP A 137 -11.42 1.65 5.53
CA ASP A 137 -12.62 0.85 5.26
C ASP A 137 -12.28 -0.60 4.91
N GLU A 138 -11.16 -0.77 4.22
CA GLU A 138 -10.74 -2.02 3.60
C GLU A 138 -9.29 -2.37 3.96
N LEU A 139 -9.03 -3.68 4.08
CA LEU A 139 -7.68 -4.21 4.25
C LEU A 139 -7.27 -5.08 3.06
N LEU A 140 -6.15 -4.74 2.45
CA LEU A 140 -5.43 -5.61 1.54
C LEU A 140 -4.30 -6.31 2.31
N VAL A 141 -4.49 -7.61 2.57
CA VAL A 141 -3.52 -8.39 3.36
C VAL A 141 -2.33 -8.76 2.48
N LEU A 142 -1.12 -8.29 2.84
CA LEU A 142 0.11 -8.65 2.15
C LEU A 142 0.87 -9.72 2.94
N THR A 143 1.33 -10.75 2.24
CA THR A 143 2.18 -11.81 2.83
C THR A 143 3.21 -12.31 1.83
N THR A 144 4.19 -13.06 2.30
CA THR A 144 5.08 -13.90 1.50
C THR A 144 4.70 -15.38 1.70
N PRO A 145 5.04 -16.30 0.76
CA PRO A 145 4.59 -17.70 0.82
C PRO A 145 5.41 -18.53 1.82
N ASP A 146 5.59 -18.02 3.04
CA ASP A 146 6.23 -18.72 4.15
C ASP A 146 5.33 -18.73 5.39
N LEU A 147 5.39 -19.83 6.15
CA LEU A 147 4.50 -20.05 7.29
C LEU A 147 4.53 -18.94 8.34
N PRO A 148 5.68 -18.38 8.75
CA PRO A 148 5.71 -17.25 9.67
C PRO A 148 4.99 -16.01 9.14
N SER A 149 5.20 -15.64 7.88
CA SER A 149 4.55 -14.47 7.28
C SER A 149 3.04 -14.65 7.15
N VAL A 150 2.57 -15.84 6.76
CA VAL A 150 1.14 -16.16 6.66
C VAL A 150 0.49 -16.17 8.05
N THR A 151 1.19 -16.70 9.08
CA THR A 151 0.69 -16.68 10.46
C THR A 151 0.52 -15.24 10.99
N ASP A 152 1.48 -14.37 10.70
CA ASP A 152 1.40 -12.97 11.11
C ASP A 152 0.33 -12.20 10.32
N ALA A 153 0.15 -12.52 9.03
CA ALA A 153 -0.94 -12.00 8.20
C ALA A 153 -2.32 -12.40 8.74
N LEU A 154 -2.46 -13.64 9.25
CA LEU A 154 -3.70 -14.10 9.92
C LEU A 154 -4.04 -13.25 11.14
N LYS A 155 -3.05 -12.97 12.00
CA LYS A 155 -3.26 -12.10 13.18
C LYS A 155 -3.69 -10.70 12.76
N THR A 156 -3.06 -10.15 11.72
CA THR A 156 -3.39 -8.83 11.18
C THR A 156 -4.80 -8.79 10.61
N ALA A 157 -5.22 -9.80 9.84
CA ALA A 157 -6.57 -9.90 9.30
C ALA A 157 -7.64 -9.99 10.40
N LYS A 158 -7.36 -10.77 11.46
CA LYS A 158 -8.27 -10.86 12.62
C LYS A 158 -8.38 -9.53 13.38
N LEU A 159 -7.26 -8.84 13.59
CA LEU A 159 -7.27 -7.52 14.22
C LEU A 159 -8.09 -6.52 13.40
N ALA A 160 -7.92 -6.48 12.08
CA ALA A 160 -8.68 -5.63 11.19
C ALA A 160 -10.19 -5.87 11.34
N GLN A 161 -10.64 -7.13 11.35
CA GLN A 161 -12.04 -7.48 11.56
C GLN A 161 -12.58 -7.00 12.93
N GLN A 162 -11.76 -7.07 13.97
CA GLN A 162 -12.15 -6.60 15.32
C GLN A 162 -12.36 -5.08 15.37
N VAL A 163 -11.62 -4.30 14.59
CA VAL A 163 -11.79 -2.85 14.52
C VAL A 163 -12.74 -2.38 13.42
N GLY A 164 -13.37 -3.32 12.70
CA GLY A 164 -14.37 -3.00 11.68
C GLY A 164 -13.83 -2.84 10.27
N THR A 165 -12.53 -2.99 10.05
CA THR A 165 -11.89 -2.91 8.73
C THR A 165 -12.08 -4.21 7.97
N LYS A 166 -12.63 -4.15 6.76
CA LYS A 166 -12.99 -5.32 5.97
C LYS A 166 -11.80 -5.86 5.15
N PRO A 167 -11.31 -7.09 5.40
CA PRO A 167 -10.35 -7.71 4.48
C PRO A 167 -10.98 -7.94 3.11
N ILE A 168 -10.34 -7.44 2.04
CA ILE A 168 -10.83 -7.58 0.66
C ILE A 168 -10.08 -8.64 -0.14
N GLY A 169 -9.01 -9.19 0.41
CA GLY A 169 -8.25 -10.28 -0.17
C GLY A 169 -6.77 -10.26 0.20
N ILE A 170 -6.08 -11.30 -0.27
CA ILE A 170 -4.67 -11.54 -0.01
C ILE A 170 -3.86 -11.22 -1.26
N VAL A 171 -2.74 -10.52 -1.07
CA VAL A 171 -1.66 -10.43 -2.05
C VAL A 171 -0.49 -11.26 -1.54
N VAL A 172 -0.12 -12.31 -2.28
CA VAL A 172 1.08 -13.10 -2.01
C VAL A 172 2.22 -12.51 -2.82
N ASN A 173 3.24 -11.99 -2.14
CA ASN A 173 4.38 -11.30 -2.77
C ASN A 173 5.65 -12.16 -2.70
N ARG A 174 6.61 -11.86 -3.59
CA ARG A 174 7.95 -12.46 -3.62
C ARG A 174 7.92 -13.98 -3.83
N ILE A 175 7.04 -14.45 -4.70
CA ILE A 175 6.91 -15.87 -5.05
C ILE A 175 8.10 -16.27 -5.92
N LEU A 176 8.88 -17.24 -5.47
CA LEU A 176 10.03 -17.82 -6.18
C LEU A 176 9.69 -19.12 -6.90
N GLY A 177 8.55 -19.74 -6.59
CA GLY A 177 8.16 -21.06 -7.11
C GLY A 177 8.98 -22.19 -6.50
N ARG A 178 9.42 -22.07 -5.24
CA ARG A 178 10.25 -23.08 -4.56
C ARG A 178 9.38 -24.14 -3.89
N PRO A 179 9.84 -25.42 -3.80
CA PRO A 179 9.08 -26.51 -3.20
C PRO A 179 8.70 -26.31 -1.71
N HIS A 180 9.42 -25.46 -1.01
CA HIS A 180 9.18 -25.15 0.41
C HIS A 180 8.26 -23.94 0.62
N GLU A 181 7.81 -23.28 -0.45
CA GLU A 181 6.81 -22.23 -0.36
C GLU A 181 5.43 -22.82 -0.11
N MET A 182 4.65 -22.14 0.70
CA MET A 182 3.25 -22.52 0.95
C MET A 182 2.44 -22.41 -0.34
N THR A 183 1.62 -23.42 -0.57
CA THR A 183 0.71 -23.45 -1.71
C THR A 183 -0.44 -22.45 -1.54
N ARG A 184 -1.06 -22.08 -2.68
CA ARG A 184 -2.25 -21.24 -2.69
C ARG A 184 -3.37 -21.78 -1.77
N GLN A 185 -3.57 -23.10 -1.76
CA GLN A 185 -4.60 -23.74 -0.96
C GLN A 185 -4.32 -23.61 0.54
N GLU A 186 -3.09 -23.82 0.96
CA GLU A 186 -2.67 -23.67 2.36
C GLU A 186 -2.84 -22.22 2.84
N ILE A 187 -2.42 -21.22 2.03
CA ILE A 187 -2.54 -19.81 2.38
C ILE A 187 -4.02 -19.41 2.48
N CYS A 188 -4.85 -19.76 1.49
CA CYS A 188 -6.28 -19.47 1.53
C CYS A 188 -6.97 -20.15 2.72
N GLY A 189 -6.62 -21.42 3.00
CA GLY A 189 -7.18 -22.16 4.13
C GLY A 189 -6.83 -21.57 5.48
N MET A 190 -5.62 -21.03 5.64
CA MET A 190 -5.20 -20.39 6.88
C MET A 190 -5.83 -19.01 7.10
N LEU A 191 -5.93 -18.21 6.04
CA LEU A 191 -6.36 -16.80 6.15
C LEU A 191 -7.87 -16.62 5.97
N ASP A 192 -8.58 -17.65 5.52
CA ASP A 192 -10.02 -17.61 5.20
C ASP A 192 -10.39 -16.39 4.31
N GLN A 193 -9.51 -16.10 3.36
CA GLN A 193 -9.65 -14.98 2.41
C GLN A 193 -9.16 -15.39 1.03
N PRO A 194 -9.74 -14.85 -0.05
CA PRO A 194 -9.28 -15.16 -1.41
C PRO A 194 -7.92 -14.51 -1.71
N ILE A 195 -7.03 -15.24 -2.38
CA ILE A 195 -5.85 -14.63 -3.00
C ILE A 195 -6.32 -13.88 -4.25
N ILE A 196 -6.13 -12.56 -4.25
CA ILE A 196 -6.52 -11.66 -5.35
C ILE A 196 -5.37 -11.28 -6.26
N SER A 197 -4.12 -11.45 -5.79
CA SER A 197 -2.92 -11.28 -6.62
C SER A 197 -1.77 -12.14 -6.10
N GLU A 198 -0.97 -12.63 -7.04
CA GLU A 198 0.27 -13.35 -6.83
C GLU A 198 1.38 -12.59 -7.57
N ILE A 199 2.35 -12.04 -6.83
CA ILE A 199 3.43 -11.23 -7.37
C ILE A 199 4.72 -12.04 -7.29
N PRO A 200 5.31 -12.41 -8.43
CA PRO A 200 6.59 -13.10 -8.46
C PRO A 200 7.72 -12.24 -7.90
N GLU A 201 8.75 -12.88 -7.33
CA GLU A 201 10.01 -12.20 -7.05
C GLU A 201 10.59 -11.65 -8.36
N ASP A 202 11.02 -10.39 -8.34
CA ASP A 202 11.51 -9.70 -9.51
C ASP A 202 12.68 -8.79 -9.14
N TRP A 203 13.87 -9.14 -9.62
CA TRP A 203 15.10 -8.40 -9.33
C TRP A 203 15.06 -6.94 -9.80
N ASN A 204 14.20 -6.61 -10.77
CA ASN A 204 13.99 -5.25 -11.22
C ASN A 204 13.33 -4.36 -10.15
N VAL A 205 12.70 -4.93 -9.12
CA VAL A 205 12.11 -4.16 -8.02
C VAL A 205 13.20 -3.40 -7.28
N ALA A 206 14.29 -4.05 -6.89
CA ALA A 206 15.40 -3.39 -6.21
C ALA A 206 16.02 -2.29 -7.08
N ALA A 207 16.21 -2.54 -8.38
CA ALA A 207 16.72 -1.57 -9.33
C ALA A 207 15.77 -0.36 -9.50
N SER A 208 14.46 -0.59 -9.50
CA SER A 208 13.44 0.46 -9.60
C SER A 208 13.41 1.37 -8.37
N ILE A 209 13.58 0.79 -7.18
CA ILE A 209 13.70 1.55 -5.92
C ILE A 209 14.97 2.42 -5.94
N ALA A 210 16.11 1.85 -6.36
CA ALA A 210 17.36 2.60 -6.51
C ALA A 210 17.23 3.73 -7.54
N ALA A 211 16.47 3.51 -8.62
CA ALA A 211 16.15 4.52 -9.63
C ALA A 211 15.04 5.49 -9.17
N ARG A 212 14.48 5.31 -7.97
CA ARG A 212 13.39 6.13 -7.41
C ARG A 212 12.18 6.24 -8.35
N THR A 213 11.91 5.16 -9.07
CA THR A 213 10.83 5.09 -10.06
C THR A 213 10.02 3.83 -9.81
N PRO A 214 8.69 3.90 -9.66
CA PRO A 214 7.86 2.71 -9.51
C PRO A 214 8.13 1.68 -10.62
N ILE A 215 8.20 0.38 -10.27
CA ILE A 215 8.54 -0.68 -11.24
C ILE A 215 7.54 -0.73 -12.41
N VAL A 216 6.29 -0.35 -12.16
CA VAL A 216 5.23 -0.30 -13.19
C VAL A 216 5.54 0.70 -14.32
N HIS A 217 6.41 1.71 -14.06
CA HIS A 217 6.97 2.62 -15.04
C HIS A 217 8.41 2.26 -15.42
N TYR A 218 9.24 1.82 -14.45
CA TYR A 218 10.64 1.48 -14.68
C TYR A 218 10.81 0.25 -15.59
N ARG A 219 10.00 -0.79 -15.39
CA ARG A 219 9.97 -2.03 -16.20
C ARG A 219 8.51 -2.48 -16.39
N PRO A 220 7.75 -1.81 -17.26
CA PRO A 220 6.29 -2.00 -17.38
C PRO A 220 5.84 -3.43 -17.69
N ASN A 221 6.72 -4.21 -18.34
CA ASN A 221 6.45 -5.57 -18.80
C ASN A 221 7.07 -6.65 -17.89
N SER A 222 7.70 -6.26 -16.79
CA SER A 222 8.25 -7.24 -15.85
C SER A 222 7.15 -8.09 -15.18
N PRO A 223 7.48 -9.28 -14.69
CA PRO A 223 6.49 -10.14 -14.02
C PRO A 223 5.76 -9.45 -12.87
N ALA A 224 6.50 -8.75 -11.99
CA ALA A 224 5.91 -8.01 -10.89
C ALA A 224 5.03 -6.85 -11.38
N SER A 225 5.47 -6.06 -12.37
CA SER A 225 4.67 -4.98 -12.94
C SER A 225 3.34 -5.47 -13.50
N ARG A 226 3.35 -6.57 -14.26
CA ARG A 226 2.13 -7.15 -14.81
C ARG A 226 1.16 -7.63 -13.71
N ALA A 227 1.69 -8.24 -12.65
CA ALA A 227 0.87 -8.68 -11.52
C ALA A 227 0.23 -7.49 -10.78
N ILE A 228 0.99 -6.43 -10.51
CA ILE A 228 0.50 -5.22 -9.85
C ILE A 228 -0.53 -4.48 -10.72
N LYS A 229 -0.31 -4.37 -12.03
CA LYS A 229 -1.28 -3.75 -12.95
C LYS A 229 -2.61 -4.52 -12.99
N ARG A 230 -2.57 -5.86 -12.96
CA ARG A 230 -3.80 -6.67 -12.84
C ARG A 230 -4.51 -6.45 -11.52
N LEU A 231 -3.76 -6.34 -10.42
CA LEU A 231 -4.32 -6.01 -9.11
C LEU A 231 -4.98 -4.64 -9.13
N ALA A 232 -4.32 -3.63 -9.71
CA ALA A 232 -4.87 -2.28 -9.86
C ALA A 232 -6.20 -2.29 -10.63
N ALA A 233 -6.25 -2.98 -11.77
CA ALA A 233 -7.49 -3.10 -12.56
C ALA A 233 -8.62 -3.75 -11.75
N ARG A 234 -8.31 -4.81 -10.98
CA ARG A 234 -9.28 -5.46 -10.09
C ARG A 234 -9.81 -4.51 -9.00
N ILE A 235 -8.94 -3.73 -8.37
CA ILE A 235 -9.32 -2.75 -7.33
C ILE A 235 -10.14 -1.60 -7.93
N ALA A 236 -9.78 -1.14 -9.14
CA ALA A 236 -10.52 -0.11 -9.86
C ALA A 236 -11.86 -0.59 -10.43
N GLY A 237 -12.16 -1.90 -10.35
CA GLY A 237 -13.38 -2.47 -10.93
C GLY A 237 -13.39 -2.47 -12.47
N VAL A 238 -12.21 -2.39 -13.10
CA VAL A 238 -12.07 -2.41 -14.55
C VAL A 238 -11.95 -3.86 -15.02
N GLU A 239 -12.85 -4.31 -15.90
CA GLU A 239 -12.74 -5.62 -16.55
C GLU A 239 -11.52 -5.64 -17.48
N VAL A 240 -10.54 -6.46 -17.14
CA VAL A 240 -9.35 -6.69 -17.96
C VAL A 240 -9.70 -7.69 -19.06
N LYS A 241 -10.13 -7.21 -20.23
CA LYS A 241 -10.20 -8.06 -21.43
C LYS A 241 -8.76 -8.39 -21.85
N GLU A 242 -8.41 -9.66 -21.90
CA GLU A 242 -7.03 -10.12 -22.29
C GLU A 242 -6.52 -9.52 -23.61
N SER A 243 -7.42 -9.16 -24.53
CA SER A 243 -7.08 -8.54 -25.82
C SER A 243 -6.55 -7.10 -25.71
N TRP A 244 -6.87 -6.39 -24.63
CA TRP A 244 -6.49 -4.98 -24.44
C TRP A 244 -5.02 -4.84 -24.04
N TRP A 245 -4.48 -5.80 -23.31
CA TRP A 245 -3.07 -5.81 -22.89
C TRP A 245 -2.10 -6.02 -24.06
N ARG A 246 -2.53 -6.73 -25.12
CA ARG A 246 -1.70 -6.90 -26.33
C ARG A 246 -1.52 -5.59 -27.11
N ARG A 247 -2.45 -4.63 -27.04
CA ARG A 247 -2.37 -3.34 -27.75
C ARG A 247 -1.52 -2.29 -27.02
N LEU A 248 -1.31 -2.43 -25.73
CA LEU A 248 -0.47 -1.52 -24.92
C LEU A 248 1.00 -1.95 -24.89
N PHE A 249 1.33 -3.12 -25.44
CA PHE A 249 2.65 -3.75 -25.33
C PHE A 249 3.23 -4.20 -26.69
N LEU A 250 2.68 -3.73 -27.81
CA LEU A 250 3.28 -3.67 -29.15
C LEU A 250 3.66 -2.24 -29.47
#